data_df72e35240bf8c08453135c1f325aea6
#
_entry.id   df72e35240bf8c08453135c1f325aea6
#
_cell.length_a   1.000
_cell.length_b   1.000
_cell.length_c   1.000
_cell.angle_alpha   90.00
_cell.angle_beta   90.00
_cell.angle_gamma   90.00
#
_symmetry.space_group_name_H-M   'P 1'
#
loop_
_entity.id
_entity.type
_entity.pdbx_description
1 polymer ?
#
loop_
_entity_poly.entity_id
_entity_poly.type
_entity_poly.pdbx_seq_one_letter_code
_entity_poly.pdbx_strand_id
1 'polypeptide(L)'
;MSLLLFVLLMLILLAGCGERVEDLEQVSPEEKIVIKFSHVVTENTPKGRAAQRFAALVKERSSGRIEVQVFPNSTLFKDGEEIQALQSGAVQMIAPTTSKLSGLFPQWQVFDLPYAFPDEATVHRAMNGCIGTQLYQGLNLHKMQALAFWDNGFKQMTNSQRPLINPSDFNELTFRVMINSNVLKKQFEKLNAYPVEVSFDDLYRALESQAVDGEENTMSNICSKNLFKVQPYLTISNHGYMGYVIITNADFWSDLPEDVRSLLEETLCEVTDWEREQASKINQEDLQRIVSSGKVQVHHQSEAEKEEWVRV
;
A
#
# COMPACT_ATOMS: atom_id res chain seq x y z
N MET A 1 -51.28 20.02 -0.24
CA MET A 1 -51.11 18.54 -0.27
C MET A 1 -49.98 18.09 -1.24
N SER A 2 -49.63 18.86 -2.27
CA SER A 2 -48.59 18.51 -3.28
C SER A 2 -47.14 18.69 -2.80
N LEU A 3 -46.85 19.74 -2.03
CA LEU A 3 -45.45 20.05 -1.58
C LEU A 3 -44.94 19.09 -0.51
N LEU A 4 -45.83 18.63 0.40
CA LEU A 4 -45.45 17.68 1.46
C LEU A 4 -45.11 16.26 0.90
N LEU A 5 -45.84 15.88 -0.18
CA LEU A 5 -45.59 14.60 -0.86
C LEU A 5 -44.25 14.61 -1.61
N PHE A 6 -43.86 15.78 -2.15
CA PHE A 6 -42.58 15.94 -2.87
C PHE A 6 -41.40 15.95 -1.92
N VAL A 7 -41.54 16.56 -0.73
CA VAL A 7 -40.50 16.54 0.31
C VAL A 7 -40.34 15.14 0.91
N LEU A 8 -41.44 14.40 1.09
CA LEU A 8 -41.40 13.02 1.58
C LEU A 8 -40.75 12.06 0.55
N LEU A 9 -41.00 12.27 -0.74
CA LEU A 9 -40.40 11.51 -1.84
C LEU A 9 -38.88 11.81 -1.98
N MET A 10 -38.46 13.05 -1.76
CA MET A 10 -37.04 13.44 -1.76
C MET A 10 -36.27 12.91 -0.54
N LEU A 11 -36.93 12.76 0.62
CA LEU A 11 -36.31 12.17 1.81
C LEU A 11 -36.10 10.65 1.67
N ILE A 12 -36.91 9.97 0.87
CA ILE A 12 -36.73 8.52 0.61
C ILE A 12 -35.58 8.27 -0.38
N LEU A 13 -35.25 9.23 -1.26
CA LEU A 13 -34.13 9.13 -2.20
C LEU A 13 -32.76 9.44 -1.59
N LEU A 14 -32.72 9.98 -0.37
CA LEU A 14 -31.48 10.26 0.37
C LEU A 14 -31.06 9.13 1.34
N ALA A 15 -31.91 8.12 1.52
CA ALA A 15 -31.54 6.88 2.20
C ALA A 15 -30.82 5.94 1.22
N GLY A 16 -29.76 6.41 0.60
CA GLY A 16 -28.74 5.58 0.00
C GLY A 16 -27.96 4.85 1.11
N CYS A 17 -28.62 3.92 1.80
CA CYS A 17 -27.94 2.87 2.52
C CYS A 17 -27.13 2.10 1.49
N GLY A 18 -25.81 2.29 1.45
CA GLY A 18 -24.97 1.32 0.80
C GLY A 18 -25.37 -0.05 1.37
N GLU A 19 -25.92 -0.91 0.55
CA GLU A 19 -26.31 -2.25 0.97
C GLU A 19 -25.05 -2.91 1.56
N ARG A 20 -25.15 -3.38 2.81
CA ARG A 20 -24.10 -4.21 3.41
C ARG A 20 -24.03 -5.48 2.58
N VAL A 21 -22.87 -5.77 2.01
CA VAL A 21 -22.65 -7.01 1.27
C VAL A 21 -22.61 -8.14 2.30
N GLU A 22 -23.58 -9.06 2.25
CA GLU A 22 -23.58 -10.25 3.07
C GLU A 22 -22.57 -11.25 2.51
N ASP A 23 -21.54 -11.57 3.29
CA ASP A 23 -20.57 -12.58 2.92
C ASP A 23 -21.08 -13.96 3.35
N LEU A 24 -21.61 -14.71 2.39
CA LEU A 24 -22.22 -16.02 2.62
C LEU A 24 -21.22 -17.10 3.08
N GLU A 25 -19.92 -16.83 3.02
CA GLU A 25 -18.90 -17.72 3.59
C GLU A 25 -18.68 -17.48 5.09
N GLN A 26 -19.24 -16.39 5.64
CA GLN A 26 -19.25 -16.16 7.09
C GLN A 26 -20.26 -17.07 7.73
N VAL A 27 -19.80 -17.86 8.68
CA VAL A 27 -20.64 -18.68 9.56
C VAL A 27 -20.73 -18.02 10.94
N SER A 28 -21.49 -18.59 11.86
CA SER A 28 -21.59 -18.02 13.21
C SER A 28 -20.21 -17.97 13.89
N PRO A 29 -19.94 -16.95 14.72
CA PRO A 29 -18.67 -16.85 15.44
C PRO A 29 -18.35 -18.05 16.35
N GLU A 30 -19.37 -18.82 16.76
CA GLU A 30 -19.21 -20.03 17.56
C GLU A 30 -18.70 -21.22 16.72
N GLU A 31 -18.94 -21.21 15.40
CA GLU A 31 -18.56 -22.31 14.52
C GLU A 31 -17.22 -22.00 13.82
N LYS A 32 -17.24 -21.09 12.86
CA LYS A 32 -16.06 -20.75 12.07
C LYS A 32 -16.14 -19.29 11.63
N ILE A 33 -14.99 -18.60 11.69
CA ILE A 33 -14.85 -17.23 11.21
C ILE A 33 -13.94 -17.24 9.99
N VAL A 34 -14.44 -16.73 8.86
CA VAL A 34 -13.65 -16.56 7.63
C VAL A 34 -13.30 -15.10 7.44
N ILE A 35 -12.00 -14.81 7.25
CA ILE A 35 -11.47 -13.46 7.02
C ILE A 35 -10.83 -13.46 5.63
N LYS A 36 -11.46 -12.79 4.67
CA LYS A 36 -10.86 -12.55 3.35
C LYS A 36 -9.87 -11.41 3.46
N PHE A 37 -8.61 -11.68 3.13
CA PHE A 37 -7.52 -10.72 3.15
C PHE A 37 -6.98 -10.48 1.74
N SER A 38 -7.32 -9.34 1.13
CA SER A 38 -6.93 -8.98 -0.24
C SER A 38 -5.73 -8.05 -0.27
N HIS A 39 -4.81 -8.27 -1.21
CA HIS A 39 -3.72 -7.36 -1.49
C HIS A 39 -3.21 -7.45 -2.94
N VAL A 40 -2.58 -6.38 -3.44
CA VAL A 40 -2.20 -6.23 -4.87
C VAL A 40 -0.81 -6.77 -5.24
N VAL A 41 0.03 -7.09 -4.25
CA VAL A 41 1.40 -7.58 -4.52
C VAL A 41 1.44 -9.11 -4.60
N THR A 42 2.54 -9.63 -5.16
CA THR A 42 2.76 -11.08 -5.24
C THR A 42 3.10 -11.69 -3.88
N GLU A 43 2.94 -13.00 -3.73
CA GLU A 43 3.15 -13.74 -2.48
C GLU A 43 4.60 -13.68 -1.97
N ASN A 44 5.58 -13.53 -2.85
CA ASN A 44 7.00 -13.52 -2.51
C ASN A 44 7.53 -12.17 -2.01
N THR A 45 6.70 -11.13 -1.99
CA THR A 45 7.03 -9.82 -1.39
C THR A 45 6.96 -9.86 0.14
N PRO A 46 7.55 -8.88 0.86
CA PRO A 46 7.43 -8.81 2.32
C PRO A 46 5.98 -8.92 2.80
N LYS A 47 5.10 -8.07 2.30
CA LYS A 47 3.66 -8.09 2.61
C LYS A 47 3.00 -9.43 2.25
N GLY A 48 3.29 -10.00 1.07
CA GLY A 48 2.69 -11.27 0.67
C GLY A 48 3.07 -12.41 1.61
N ARG A 49 4.36 -12.51 2.00
CA ARG A 49 4.85 -13.49 2.97
C ARG A 49 4.25 -13.29 4.36
N ALA A 50 4.11 -12.02 4.79
CA ALA A 50 3.52 -11.70 6.08
C ALA A 50 2.03 -12.07 6.15
N ALA A 51 1.28 -11.81 5.09
CA ALA A 51 -0.13 -12.20 5.00
C ALA A 51 -0.30 -13.73 5.11
N GLN A 52 0.55 -14.51 4.43
CA GLN A 52 0.53 -15.97 4.51
C GLN A 52 0.94 -16.47 5.91
N ARG A 53 1.98 -15.86 6.53
CA ARG A 53 2.39 -16.19 7.90
C ARG A 53 1.29 -15.88 8.90
N PHE A 54 0.64 -14.73 8.77
CA PHE A 54 -0.50 -14.34 9.61
C PHE A 54 -1.62 -15.37 9.50
N ALA A 55 -2.02 -15.75 8.28
CA ALA A 55 -3.04 -16.75 8.05
C ALA A 55 -2.70 -18.11 8.69
N ALA A 56 -1.46 -18.56 8.55
CA ALA A 56 -0.99 -19.83 9.11
C ALA A 56 -1.05 -19.82 10.65
N LEU A 57 -0.52 -18.77 11.30
CA LEU A 57 -0.49 -18.64 12.75
C LEU A 57 -1.90 -18.48 13.35
N VAL A 58 -2.77 -17.70 12.71
CA VAL A 58 -4.17 -17.55 13.14
C VAL A 58 -4.88 -18.89 13.11
N LYS A 59 -4.74 -19.66 12.04
CA LYS A 59 -5.32 -21.00 11.92
C LYS A 59 -4.81 -21.93 13.01
N GLU A 60 -3.51 -21.96 13.25
CA GLU A 60 -2.87 -22.79 14.29
C GLU A 60 -3.38 -22.42 15.68
N ARG A 61 -3.30 -21.14 16.07
CA ARG A 61 -3.64 -20.64 17.41
C ARG A 61 -5.13 -20.75 17.73
N SER A 62 -5.99 -20.62 16.71
CA SER A 62 -7.44 -20.81 16.86
C SER A 62 -7.91 -22.25 16.75
N SER A 63 -6.97 -23.22 16.58
CA SER A 63 -7.31 -24.63 16.28
C SER A 63 -8.25 -24.77 15.08
N GLY A 64 -8.11 -23.87 14.08
CA GLY A 64 -8.91 -23.86 12.86
C GLY A 64 -10.27 -23.17 12.96
N ARG A 65 -10.63 -22.60 14.12
CA ARG A 65 -11.87 -21.80 14.29
C ARG A 65 -11.85 -20.54 13.41
N ILE A 66 -10.67 -19.95 13.19
CA ILE A 66 -10.50 -18.77 12.34
C ILE A 66 -9.69 -19.16 11.11
N GLU A 67 -10.21 -18.83 9.94
CA GLU A 67 -9.53 -19.01 8.66
C GLU A 67 -9.30 -17.65 7.98
N VAL A 68 -8.04 -17.28 7.78
CA VAL A 68 -7.67 -16.13 6.96
C VAL A 68 -7.37 -16.61 5.56
N GLN A 69 -8.22 -16.25 4.60
CA GLN A 69 -8.05 -16.54 3.17
C GLN A 69 -7.32 -15.38 2.52
N VAL A 70 -6.08 -15.60 2.12
CA VAL A 70 -5.24 -14.57 1.50
C VAL A 70 -5.41 -14.57 -0.01
N PHE A 71 -5.74 -13.40 -0.58
CA PHE A 71 -5.92 -13.16 -2.00
C PHE A 71 -4.84 -12.20 -2.51
N PRO A 72 -3.67 -12.71 -2.93
CA PRO A 72 -2.57 -11.90 -3.42
C PRO A 72 -2.76 -11.49 -4.87
N ASN A 73 -1.89 -10.56 -5.33
CA ASN A 73 -1.75 -10.21 -6.75
C ASN A 73 -3.06 -9.76 -7.41
N SER A 74 -3.89 -9.00 -6.66
CA SER A 74 -5.18 -8.46 -7.11
C SER A 74 -6.19 -9.54 -7.56
N THR A 75 -6.10 -10.77 -7.02
CA THR A 75 -6.96 -11.88 -7.44
C THR A 75 -8.40 -11.73 -6.97
N LEU A 76 -8.67 -10.95 -5.90
CA LEU A 76 -10.02 -10.68 -5.42
C LEU A 76 -10.48 -9.26 -5.81
N PHE A 77 -9.68 -8.25 -5.49
CA PHE A 77 -9.93 -6.84 -5.84
C PHE A 77 -8.68 -6.22 -6.45
N LYS A 78 -8.89 -5.38 -7.48
CA LYS A 78 -7.80 -4.68 -8.18
C LYS A 78 -7.29 -3.49 -7.38
N ASP A 79 -6.14 -2.99 -7.81
CA ASP A 79 -5.56 -1.76 -7.29
C ASP A 79 -6.52 -0.58 -7.45
N GLY A 80 -6.88 0.05 -6.31
CA GLY A 80 -7.87 1.14 -6.24
C GLY A 80 -9.29 0.70 -5.88
N GLU A 81 -9.65 -0.59 -5.95
CA GLU A 81 -10.99 -1.10 -5.60
C GLU A 81 -11.06 -1.56 -4.13
N GLU A 82 -9.93 -1.93 -3.52
CA GLU A 82 -9.83 -2.57 -2.21
C GLU A 82 -10.50 -1.78 -1.07
N ILE A 83 -10.34 -0.45 -1.07
CA ILE A 83 -10.87 0.42 0.00
C ILE A 83 -12.41 0.40 -0.02
N GLN A 84 -13.01 0.54 -1.20
CA GLN A 84 -14.46 0.51 -1.33
C GLN A 84 -15.02 -0.89 -1.00
N ALA A 85 -14.33 -1.95 -1.41
CA ALA A 85 -14.70 -3.33 -1.08
C ALA A 85 -14.67 -3.58 0.44
N LEU A 86 -13.64 -3.05 1.15
CA LEU A 86 -13.58 -3.11 2.60
C LEU A 86 -14.72 -2.35 3.27
N GLN A 87 -14.99 -1.13 2.83
CA GLN A 87 -16.05 -0.29 3.41
C GLN A 87 -17.44 -0.89 3.22
N SER A 88 -17.69 -1.60 2.11
CA SER A 88 -18.95 -2.31 1.87
C SER A 88 -19.07 -3.65 2.61
N GLY A 89 -17.98 -4.16 3.19
CA GLY A 89 -17.93 -5.48 3.86
C GLY A 89 -17.70 -6.66 2.90
N ALA A 90 -17.44 -6.41 1.60
CA ALA A 90 -17.15 -7.46 0.62
C ALA A 90 -15.82 -8.17 0.89
N VAL A 91 -14.92 -7.54 1.63
CA VAL A 91 -13.66 -8.10 2.13
C VAL A 91 -13.45 -7.64 3.58
N GLN A 92 -12.85 -8.48 4.43
CA GLN A 92 -12.70 -8.20 5.85
C GLN A 92 -11.36 -7.52 6.18
N MET A 93 -10.32 -7.78 5.40
CA MET A 93 -8.98 -7.18 5.57
C MET A 93 -8.34 -6.81 4.25
N ILE A 94 -7.64 -5.67 4.24
CA ILE A 94 -6.82 -5.20 3.13
C ILE A 94 -5.48 -4.65 3.62
N ALA A 95 -4.53 -4.45 2.71
CA ALA A 95 -3.22 -3.86 3.01
C ALA A 95 -2.80 -2.83 1.95
N PRO A 96 -3.50 -1.68 1.82
CA PRO A 96 -3.14 -0.63 0.88
C PRO A 96 -1.84 0.08 1.29
N THR A 97 -1.18 0.71 0.32
CA THR A 97 -0.09 1.66 0.61
C THR A 97 -0.64 2.92 1.28
N THR A 98 0.22 3.58 2.08
CA THR A 98 -0.11 4.86 2.72
C THR A 98 -0.60 5.91 1.74
N SER A 99 0.00 5.99 0.55
CA SER A 99 -0.37 6.94 -0.51
C SER A 99 -1.84 6.84 -0.94
N LYS A 100 -2.40 5.62 -0.97
CA LYS A 100 -3.81 5.41 -1.37
C LYS A 100 -4.81 5.91 -0.36
N LEU A 101 -4.41 5.95 0.91
CA LEU A 101 -5.26 6.46 1.99
C LEU A 101 -5.37 7.98 1.98
N SER A 102 -4.51 8.67 1.24
CA SER A 102 -4.47 10.13 1.15
C SER A 102 -5.74 10.73 0.54
N GLY A 103 -6.46 9.99 -0.28
CA GLY A 103 -7.76 10.40 -0.81
C GLY A 103 -8.86 10.51 0.26
N LEU A 104 -8.75 9.74 1.35
CA LEU A 104 -9.67 9.76 2.49
C LEU A 104 -9.18 10.71 3.59
N PHE A 105 -7.88 10.68 3.87
CA PHE A 105 -7.25 11.46 4.92
C PHE A 105 -5.88 11.97 4.43
N PRO A 106 -5.78 13.24 3.97
CA PRO A 106 -4.59 13.75 3.28
C PRO A 106 -3.28 13.67 4.07
N GLN A 107 -3.34 13.58 5.40
CA GLN A 107 -2.16 13.47 6.26
C GLN A 107 -1.33 12.21 5.99
N TRP A 108 -1.91 11.16 5.40
CA TRP A 108 -1.16 9.98 4.97
C TRP A 108 -0.07 10.29 3.94
N GLN A 109 -0.16 11.42 3.23
CA GLN A 109 0.85 11.87 2.27
C GLN A 109 2.21 12.20 2.89
N VAL A 110 2.33 12.26 4.22
CA VAL A 110 3.61 12.49 4.90
C VAL A 110 4.68 11.46 4.50
N PHE A 111 4.27 10.22 4.16
CA PHE A 111 5.19 9.17 3.70
C PHE A 111 5.68 9.35 2.26
N ASP A 112 4.96 10.13 1.45
CA ASP A 112 5.34 10.47 0.08
C ASP A 112 6.22 11.73 0.00
N LEU A 113 6.37 12.48 1.11
CA LEU A 113 7.23 13.67 1.13
C LEU A 113 8.69 13.27 0.91
N PRO A 114 9.36 13.89 -0.08
CA PRO A 114 10.75 13.57 -0.37
C PRO A 114 11.66 13.76 0.84
N TYR A 115 12.44 12.74 1.16
CA TYR A 115 13.45 12.73 2.23
C TYR A 115 12.91 13.08 3.65
N ALA A 116 11.59 12.95 3.88
CA ALA A 116 10.98 13.22 5.20
C ALA A 116 11.48 12.26 6.28
N PHE A 117 11.86 11.04 5.91
CA PHE A 117 12.35 10.02 6.83
C PHE A 117 13.79 9.65 6.46
N PRO A 118 14.76 9.80 7.37
CA PRO A 118 16.16 9.47 7.08
C PRO A 118 16.44 7.96 7.16
N ASP A 119 15.63 7.22 7.92
CA ASP A 119 15.80 5.79 8.16
C ASP A 119 14.48 5.11 8.57
N GLU A 120 14.45 3.76 8.50
CA GLU A 120 13.30 2.94 8.89
C GLU A 120 12.93 3.14 10.38
N ALA A 121 13.93 3.30 11.25
CA ALA A 121 13.67 3.51 12.68
C ALA A 121 12.88 4.80 12.93
N THR A 122 13.10 5.84 12.13
CA THR A 122 12.31 7.09 12.20
C THR A 122 10.88 6.88 11.73
N VAL A 123 10.66 6.09 10.68
CA VAL A 123 9.32 5.69 10.22
C VAL A 123 8.59 4.93 11.34
N HIS A 124 9.25 3.93 11.95
CA HIS A 124 8.66 3.14 13.02
C HIS A 124 8.33 3.99 14.25
N ARG A 125 9.22 4.93 14.64
CA ARG A 125 8.92 5.88 15.74
C ARG A 125 7.71 6.76 15.41
N ALA A 126 7.58 7.23 14.16
CA ALA A 126 6.44 8.03 13.73
C ALA A 126 5.13 7.22 13.81
N MET A 127 5.14 5.99 13.31
CA MET A 127 3.96 5.12 13.30
C MET A 127 3.57 4.59 14.68
N ASN A 128 4.53 4.31 15.53
CA ASN A 128 4.28 3.87 16.92
C ASN A 128 4.00 5.05 17.88
N GLY A 129 4.14 6.29 17.40
CA GLY A 129 3.94 7.51 18.18
C GLY A 129 2.62 8.23 17.90
N CYS A 130 2.59 9.52 18.24
CA CYS A 130 1.38 10.36 18.08
C CYS A 130 0.96 10.52 16.61
N ILE A 131 1.89 10.49 15.65
CA ILE A 131 1.59 10.59 14.23
C ILE A 131 0.76 9.37 13.79
N GLY A 132 1.23 8.16 14.06
CA GLY A 132 0.49 6.93 13.74
C GLY A 132 -0.87 6.87 14.44
N THR A 133 -0.94 7.27 15.71
CA THR A 133 -2.21 7.33 16.45
C THR A 133 -3.23 8.24 15.74
N GLN A 134 -2.82 9.45 15.33
CA GLN A 134 -3.70 10.37 14.62
C GLN A 134 -4.12 9.83 13.25
N LEU A 135 -3.19 9.23 12.50
CA LEU A 135 -3.45 8.66 11.19
C LEU A 135 -4.47 7.50 11.29
N TYR A 136 -4.30 6.62 12.27
CA TYR A 136 -5.21 5.50 12.51
C TYR A 136 -6.61 5.98 12.92
N GLN A 137 -6.70 6.97 13.82
CA GLN A 137 -7.98 7.56 14.23
C GLN A 137 -8.75 8.16 13.05
N GLY A 138 -8.05 8.75 12.07
CA GLY A 138 -8.67 9.28 10.86
C GLY A 138 -9.42 8.22 10.04
N LEU A 139 -8.97 6.96 10.06
CA LEU A 139 -9.61 5.87 9.32
C LEU A 139 -10.95 5.44 9.93
N ASN A 140 -11.13 5.59 11.24
CA ASN A 140 -12.37 5.21 11.94
C ASN A 140 -13.58 6.02 11.41
N LEU A 141 -13.38 7.24 10.93
CA LEU A 141 -14.42 8.05 10.31
C LEU A 141 -14.96 7.46 9.00
N HIS A 142 -14.26 6.48 8.44
CA HIS A 142 -14.55 5.84 7.16
C HIS A 142 -14.89 4.36 7.28
N LYS A 143 -15.40 3.92 8.44
CA LYS A 143 -15.71 2.51 8.75
C LYS A 143 -14.52 1.56 8.61
N MET A 144 -13.32 2.05 8.91
CA MET A 144 -12.08 1.30 8.81
C MET A 144 -11.33 1.32 10.14
N GLN A 145 -10.83 0.18 10.57
CA GLN A 145 -9.99 0.01 11.73
C GLN A 145 -8.59 -0.37 11.29
N ALA A 146 -7.61 0.48 11.56
CA ALA A 146 -6.21 0.13 11.35
C ALA A 146 -5.73 -0.83 12.46
N LEU A 147 -5.01 -1.88 12.07
CA LEU A 147 -4.52 -2.91 12.97
C LEU A 147 -3.00 -2.92 13.07
N ALA A 148 -2.27 -2.66 11.97
CA ALA A 148 -0.82 -2.69 11.94
C ALA A 148 -0.26 -1.83 10.81
N PHE A 149 1.04 -1.54 10.90
CA PHE A 149 1.84 -0.93 9.83
C PHE A 149 2.97 -1.88 9.44
N TRP A 150 2.97 -2.31 8.19
CA TRP A 150 3.98 -3.17 7.60
C TRP A 150 4.88 -2.38 6.66
N ASP A 151 6.13 -2.77 6.59
CA ASP A 151 7.12 -2.12 5.76
C ASP A 151 7.07 -2.63 4.31
N ASN A 152 7.41 -1.77 3.39
CA ASN A 152 7.91 -2.22 2.09
C ASN A 152 9.33 -1.68 1.86
N GLY A 153 9.63 -0.49 2.39
CA GLY A 153 10.95 0.08 2.40
C GLY A 153 11.07 1.40 1.63
N PHE A 154 12.29 1.86 1.47
CA PHE A 154 12.59 3.07 0.71
C PHE A 154 12.39 2.89 -0.79
N LYS A 155 11.82 3.92 -1.42
CA LYS A 155 11.56 3.97 -2.85
C LYS A 155 12.81 4.41 -3.61
N GLN A 156 12.98 3.82 -4.78
CA GLN A 156 14.04 4.07 -5.73
C GLN A 156 13.45 4.51 -7.06
N MET A 157 14.20 5.24 -7.89
CA MET A 157 13.75 5.66 -9.21
C MET A 157 14.20 4.69 -10.28
N THR A 158 13.30 4.29 -11.18
CA THR A 158 13.67 3.57 -12.41
C THR A 158 13.14 4.30 -13.64
N ASN A 159 13.86 4.20 -14.76
CA ASN A 159 13.37 4.70 -16.04
C ASN A 159 14.04 3.99 -17.23
N SER A 160 13.46 4.23 -18.43
CA SER A 160 13.92 3.61 -19.68
C SER A 160 14.89 4.50 -20.50
N GLN A 161 15.08 5.77 -20.13
CA GLN A 161 15.70 6.77 -21.00
C GLN A 161 17.17 7.09 -20.65
N ARG A 162 17.49 7.34 -19.37
CA ARG A 162 18.81 7.84 -18.93
C ARG A 162 19.02 7.69 -17.44
N PRO A 163 20.28 7.71 -16.95
CA PRO A 163 20.54 7.82 -15.50
C PRO A 163 19.91 9.11 -14.94
N LEU A 164 19.32 9.04 -13.75
CA LEU A 164 18.78 10.18 -13.02
C LEU A 164 19.75 10.57 -11.92
N ILE A 165 20.56 11.57 -12.20
CA ILE A 165 21.61 12.07 -11.30
C ILE A 165 21.18 13.42 -10.72
N ASN A 166 20.85 14.36 -11.60
CA ASN A 166 20.45 15.72 -11.25
C ASN A 166 18.94 15.92 -11.44
N PRO A 167 18.32 16.92 -10.79
CA PRO A 167 16.92 17.25 -11.04
C PRO A 167 16.56 17.48 -12.50
N SER A 168 17.48 18.06 -13.28
CA SER A 168 17.29 18.30 -14.72
C SER A 168 17.17 17.03 -15.57
N ASP A 169 17.62 15.89 -15.07
CA ASP A 169 17.53 14.61 -15.79
C ASP A 169 16.09 14.10 -15.88
N PHE A 170 15.19 14.63 -15.06
CA PHE A 170 13.76 14.34 -15.11
C PHE A 170 13.01 15.13 -16.20
N ASN A 171 13.61 16.20 -16.76
CA ASN A 171 12.94 17.07 -17.71
C ASN A 171 12.33 16.27 -18.86
N GLU A 172 11.05 16.55 -19.13
CA GLU A 172 10.27 15.99 -20.23
C GLU A 172 10.01 14.47 -20.14
N LEU A 173 10.45 13.79 -19.07
CA LEU A 173 10.11 12.38 -18.86
C LEU A 173 8.68 12.25 -18.34
N THR A 174 8.02 11.18 -18.76
CA THR A 174 6.71 10.79 -18.24
C THR A 174 6.90 9.79 -17.11
N PHE A 175 6.48 10.17 -15.88
CA PHE A 175 6.61 9.31 -14.72
C PHE A 175 5.25 8.78 -14.25
N ARG A 176 5.22 7.48 -14.01
CA ARG A 176 4.08 6.88 -13.32
C ARG A 176 4.02 7.35 -11.87
N VAL A 177 2.84 7.73 -11.42
CA VAL A 177 2.54 7.98 -10.00
C VAL A 177 1.44 7.05 -9.51
N MET A 178 1.46 6.78 -8.20
CA MET A 178 0.39 6.00 -7.56
C MET A 178 -0.93 6.77 -7.60
N ILE A 179 -2.02 6.03 -7.72
CA ILE A 179 -3.38 6.56 -7.72
C ILE A 179 -3.60 7.36 -6.41
N ASN A 180 -4.23 8.53 -6.54
CA ASN A 180 -4.58 9.44 -5.45
C ASN A 180 -3.41 10.13 -4.73
N SER A 181 -2.16 10.00 -5.15
CA SER A 181 -1.04 10.71 -4.52
C SER A 181 -0.81 12.08 -5.16
N ASN A 182 -1.29 13.14 -4.49
CA ASN A 182 -1.04 14.52 -4.90
C ASN A 182 0.42 14.95 -4.67
N VAL A 183 1.07 14.42 -3.63
CA VAL A 183 2.49 14.71 -3.36
C VAL A 183 3.36 14.19 -4.49
N LEU A 184 3.16 12.94 -4.92
CA LEU A 184 3.94 12.37 -6.04
C LEU A 184 3.71 13.14 -7.34
N LYS A 185 2.47 13.56 -7.64
CA LYS A 185 2.21 14.43 -8.79
C LYS A 185 3.03 15.71 -8.71
N LYS A 186 2.97 16.41 -7.58
CA LYS A 186 3.69 17.67 -7.37
C LYS A 186 5.20 17.49 -7.41
N GLN A 187 5.72 16.38 -6.87
CA GLN A 187 7.13 16.04 -6.93
C GLN A 187 7.63 16.01 -8.39
N PHE A 188 6.96 15.25 -9.25
CA PHE A 188 7.38 15.14 -10.66
C PHE A 188 7.12 16.42 -11.46
N GLU A 189 6.02 17.13 -11.22
CA GLU A 189 5.78 18.46 -11.80
C GLU A 189 6.91 19.45 -11.46
N LYS A 190 7.41 19.44 -10.22
CA LYS A 190 8.53 20.27 -9.78
C LYS A 190 9.86 19.93 -10.48
N LEU A 191 10.01 18.66 -10.84
CA LEU A 191 11.16 18.16 -11.61
C LEU A 191 10.98 18.35 -13.13
N ASN A 192 9.97 19.11 -13.58
CA ASN A 192 9.59 19.30 -14.99
C ASN A 192 9.33 17.99 -15.73
N ALA A 193 8.88 16.96 -15.04
CA ALA A 193 8.40 15.70 -15.59
C ALA A 193 6.86 15.68 -15.65
N TYR A 194 6.32 14.77 -16.44
CA TYR A 194 4.87 14.60 -16.63
C TYR A 194 4.35 13.44 -15.80
N PRO A 195 3.66 13.67 -14.65
CA PRO A 195 3.11 12.60 -13.83
C PRO A 195 1.86 12.00 -14.47
N VAL A 196 1.80 10.67 -14.56
CA VAL A 196 0.65 9.90 -15.05
C VAL A 196 0.23 8.88 -14.02
N GLU A 197 -1.03 8.90 -13.60
CA GLU A 197 -1.57 7.88 -12.70
C GLU A 197 -1.76 6.55 -13.43
N VAL A 198 -1.09 5.50 -12.94
CA VAL A 198 -1.26 4.13 -13.41
C VAL A 198 -1.39 3.19 -12.23
N SER A 199 -2.35 2.28 -12.28
CA SER A 199 -2.52 1.24 -11.26
C SER A 199 -1.28 0.35 -11.13
N PHE A 200 -1.08 -0.27 -9.97
CA PHE A 200 0.02 -1.21 -9.81
C PHE A 200 -0.14 -2.45 -10.69
N ASP A 201 -1.39 -2.81 -11.01
CA ASP A 201 -1.68 -3.94 -11.88
C ASP A 201 -1.23 -3.69 -13.32
N ASP A 202 -1.40 -2.47 -13.82
CA ASP A 202 -1.06 -2.07 -15.19
C ASP A 202 0.38 -1.56 -15.34
N LEU A 203 1.12 -1.40 -14.24
CA LEU A 203 2.43 -0.73 -14.22
C LEU A 203 3.44 -1.37 -15.20
N TYR A 204 3.62 -2.70 -15.16
CA TYR A 204 4.56 -3.36 -16.06
C TYR A 204 4.23 -3.09 -17.54
N ARG A 205 2.94 -3.21 -17.90
CA ARG A 205 2.47 -2.97 -19.27
C ARG A 205 2.68 -1.52 -19.70
N ALA A 206 2.43 -0.55 -18.81
CA ALA A 206 2.64 0.87 -19.11
C ALA A 206 4.12 1.18 -19.36
N LEU A 207 5.03 0.59 -18.60
CA LEU A 207 6.48 0.73 -18.79
C LEU A 207 6.96 0.00 -20.07
N GLU A 208 6.48 -1.22 -20.31
CA GLU A 208 6.85 -2.02 -21.49
C GLU A 208 6.40 -1.36 -22.80
N SER A 209 5.20 -0.78 -22.81
CA SER A 209 4.67 -0.04 -23.97
C SER A 209 5.20 1.38 -24.10
N GLN A 210 6.04 1.83 -23.15
CA GLN A 210 6.56 3.21 -23.08
C GLN A 210 5.44 4.28 -22.98
N ALA A 211 4.28 3.91 -22.43
CA ALA A 211 3.24 4.88 -22.07
C ALA A 211 3.71 5.80 -20.92
N VAL A 212 4.67 5.34 -20.13
CA VAL A 212 5.44 6.10 -19.15
C VAL A 212 6.92 5.71 -19.26
N ASP A 213 7.82 6.67 -19.03
CA ASP A 213 9.27 6.45 -19.11
C ASP A 213 9.84 5.85 -17.84
N GLY A 214 9.25 6.17 -16.68
CA GLY A 214 9.78 5.77 -15.41
C GLY A 214 8.71 5.65 -14.31
N GLU A 215 9.18 5.18 -13.16
CA GLU A 215 8.39 5.01 -11.96
C GLU A 215 9.27 5.06 -10.69
N GLU A 216 8.65 5.13 -9.53
CA GLU A 216 9.31 4.95 -8.23
C GLU A 216 8.76 3.74 -7.49
N ASN A 217 9.62 2.93 -6.92
CA ASN A 217 9.21 1.77 -6.11
C ASN A 217 10.33 1.25 -5.21
N THR A 218 9.96 0.33 -4.33
CA THR A 218 10.91 -0.43 -3.52
C THR A 218 11.57 -1.54 -4.34
N MET A 219 12.72 -2.02 -3.90
CA MET A 219 13.44 -3.11 -4.60
C MET A 219 12.59 -4.37 -4.75
N SER A 220 11.83 -4.73 -3.71
CA SER A 220 10.97 -5.92 -3.73
C SER A 220 9.87 -5.82 -4.79
N ASN A 221 9.28 -4.65 -4.98
CA ASN A 221 8.28 -4.42 -6.02
C ASN A 221 8.90 -4.39 -7.42
N ILE A 222 10.04 -3.70 -7.60
CA ILE A 222 10.80 -3.66 -8.87
C ILE A 222 11.17 -5.08 -9.30
N CYS A 223 11.63 -5.90 -8.37
CA CYS A 223 12.03 -7.27 -8.62
C CYS A 223 10.83 -8.19 -8.89
N SER A 224 9.84 -8.20 -8.00
CA SER A 224 8.70 -9.12 -8.07
C SER A 224 7.79 -8.89 -9.28
N LYS A 225 7.64 -7.62 -9.72
CA LYS A 225 6.93 -7.24 -10.96
C LYS A 225 7.83 -7.30 -12.20
N ASN A 226 9.12 -7.67 -12.07
CA ASN A 226 10.09 -7.70 -13.16
C ASN A 226 10.30 -6.34 -13.86
N LEU A 227 10.08 -5.22 -13.19
CA LEU A 227 10.18 -3.89 -13.79
C LEU A 227 11.57 -3.62 -14.33
N PHE A 228 12.62 -4.15 -13.69
CA PHE A 228 14.01 -4.06 -14.12
C PHE A 228 14.28 -4.66 -15.52
N LYS A 229 13.35 -5.43 -16.09
CA LYS A 229 13.49 -5.96 -17.45
C LYS A 229 13.19 -4.93 -18.52
N VAL A 230 12.39 -3.92 -18.18
CA VAL A 230 11.94 -2.84 -19.06
C VAL A 230 12.42 -1.45 -18.62
N GLN A 231 13.19 -1.40 -17.51
CA GLN A 231 13.73 -0.19 -16.89
C GLN A 231 15.25 -0.35 -16.70
N PRO A 232 16.06 -0.02 -17.74
CA PRO A 232 17.52 -0.25 -17.72
C PRO A 232 18.29 0.72 -16.81
N TYR A 233 17.67 1.76 -16.26
CA TYR A 233 18.32 2.71 -15.36
C TYR A 233 17.64 2.68 -13.99
N LEU A 234 18.46 2.51 -12.95
CA LEU A 234 18.02 2.47 -11.55
C LEU A 234 18.86 3.44 -10.73
N THR A 235 18.22 4.41 -10.09
CA THR A 235 18.89 5.31 -9.13
C THR A 235 18.46 4.95 -7.71
N ILE A 236 19.43 4.56 -6.89
CA ILE A 236 19.26 4.30 -5.46
C ILE A 236 19.24 5.66 -4.75
N SER A 237 18.04 6.19 -4.53
CA SER A 237 17.82 7.54 -4.02
C SER A 237 17.23 7.58 -2.60
N ASN A 238 16.54 6.52 -2.18
CA ASN A 238 15.88 6.45 -0.87
C ASN A 238 15.03 7.71 -0.57
N HIS A 239 14.41 8.29 -1.62
CA HIS A 239 13.77 9.59 -1.56
C HIS A 239 12.40 9.59 -0.88
N GLY A 240 11.73 8.46 -0.77
CA GLY A 240 10.41 8.33 -0.12
C GLY A 240 10.29 6.96 0.53
N TYR A 241 9.33 6.80 1.41
CA TYR A 241 9.07 5.54 2.10
C TYR A 241 7.73 4.94 1.71
N MET A 242 7.70 3.65 1.45
CA MET A 242 6.48 2.90 1.19
C MET A 242 6.19 1.96 2.35
N GLY A 243 5.04 2.19 2.99
CA GLY A 243 4.49 1.30 4.00
C GLY A 243 3.08 0.88 3.63
N TYR A 244 2.61 -0.16 4.27
CA TYR A 244 1.26 -0.69 4.14
C TYR A 244 0.53 -0.57 5.47
N VAL A 245 -0.75 -0.21 5.42
CA VAL A 245 -1.61 -0.24 6.60
C VAL A 245 -2.50 -1.47 6.52
N ILE A 246 -2.43 -2.32 7.53
CA ILE A 246 -3.35 -3.45 7.66
C ILE A 246 -4.64 -2.92 8.25
N ILE A 247 -5.70 -3.01 7.46
CA ILE A 247 -6.99 -2.40 7.76
C ILE A 247 -8.07 -3.47 7.72
N THR A 248 -8.95 -3.43 8.70
CA THR A 248 -10.18 -4.23 8.72
C THR A 248 -11.42 -3.35 8.62
N ASN A 249 -12.54 -3.93 8.19
CA ASN A 249 -13.85 -3.28 8.27
C ASN A 249 -14.24 -3.10 9.74
N ALA A 250 -14.61 -1.88 10.14
CA ALA A 250 -14.86 -1.55 11.55
C ALA A 250 -16.09 -2.27 12.12
N ASP A 251 -17.16 -2.45 11.32
CA ASP A 251 -18.37 -3.17 11.73
C ASP A 251 -18.03 -4.65 11.95
N PHE A 252 -17.35 -5.28 10.99
CA PHE A 252 -16.86 -6.66 11.13
C PHE A 252 -15.99 -6.83 12.39
N TRP A 253 -15.05 -5.92 12.62
CA TRP A 253 -14.15 -5.98 13.77
C TRP A 253 -14.88 -5.87 15.10
N SER A 254 -15.88 -4.98 15.20
CA SER A 254 -16.67 -4.79 16.42
C SER A 254 -17.59 -6.00 16.73
N ASP A 255 -18.04 -6.70 15.68
CA ASP A 255 -18.91 -7.87 15.80
C ASP A 255 -18.14 -9.15 16.23
N LEU A 256 -16.80 -9.15 16.14
CA LEU A 256 -15.97 -10.28 16.57
C LEU A 256 -15.98 -10.43 18.10
N PRO A 257 -15.98 -11.68 18.63
CA PRO A 257 -15.74 -11.96 20.04
C PRO A 257 -14.39 -11.39 20.53
N GLU A 258 -14.32 -11.01 21.80
CA GLU A 258 -13.12 -10.40 22.38
C GLU A 258 -11.89 -11.33 22.30
N ASP A 259 -12.07 -12.61 22.56
CA ASP A 259 -11.02 -13.64 22.47
C ASP A 259 -10.45 -13.76 21.05
N VAL A 260 -11.31 -13.60 20.04
CA VAL A 260 -10.91 -13.60 18.62
C VAL A 260 -10.12 -12.35 18.29
N ARG A 261 -10.60 -11.16 18.68
CA ARG A 261 -9.85 -9.90 18.44
C ARG A 261 -8.48 -9.94 19.10
N SER A 262 -8.40 -10.36 20.36
CA SER A 262 -7.13 -10.49 21.08
C SER A 262 -6.16 -11.44 20.37
N LEU A 263 -6.62 -12.61 19.91
CA LEU A 263 -5.81 -13.56 19.17
C LEU A 263 -5.28 -12.95 17.86
N LEU A 264 -6.12 -12.23 17.12
CA LEU A 264 -5.74 -11.59 15.87
C LEU A 264 -4.73 -10.47 16.10
N GLU A 265 -4.92 -9.62 17.11
CA GLU A 265 -4.03 -8.53 17.48
C GLU A 265 -2.65 -9.05 17.93
N GLU A 266 -2.61 -10.02 18.83
CA GLU A 266 -1.35 -10.63 19.28
C GLU A 266 -0.59 -11.29 18.13
N THR A 267 -1.31 -12.02 17.26
CA THR A 267 -0.70 -12.66 16.11
C THR A 267 -0.18 -11.63 15.12
N LEU A 268 -0.94 -10.57 14.87
CA LEU A 268 -0.54 -9.50 13.96
C LEU A 268 0.67 -8.72 14.48
N CYS A 269 0.75 -8.50 15.81
CA CYS A 269 1.91 -7.88 16.45
C CYS A 269 3.20 -8.68 16.19
N GLU A 270 3.17 -10.00 16.43
CA GLU A 270 4.32 -10.88 16.15
C GLU A 270 4.69 -10.89 14.66
N VAL A 271 3.68 -10.97 13.79
CA VAL A 271 3.91 -10.98 12.34
C VAL A 271 4.49 -9.64 11.87
N THR A 272 4.09 -8.53 12.48
CA THR A 272 4.62 -7.20 12.15
C THR A 272 6.12 -7.09 12.46
N ASP A 273 6.56 -7.58 13.62
CA ASP A 273 7.98 -7.56 13.96
C ASP A 273 8.81 -8.42 12.99
N TRP A 274 8.32 -9.62 12.69
CA TRP A 274 8.94 -10.51 11.71
C TRP A 274 8.94 -9.90 10.30
N GLU A 275 7.86 -9.25 9.89
CA GLU A 275 7.71 -8.64 8.56
C GLU A 275 8.75 -7.54 8.33
N ARG A 276 8.97 -6.67 9.30
CA ARG A 276 9.98 -5.60 9.26
C ARG A 276 11.39 -6.13 8.97
N GLU A 277 11.77 -7.21 9.66
CA GLU A 277 13.04 -7.88 9.40
C GLU A 277 13.12 -8.45 7.98
N GLN A 278 12.02 -9.07 7.53
CA GLN A 278 11.95 -9.63 6.18
C GLN A 278 11.93 -8.55 5.09
N ALA A 279 11.30 -7.41 5.30
CA ALA A 279 11.25 -6.32 4.33
C ALA A 279 12.65 -5.79 4.02
N SER A 280 13.45 -5.50 5.05
CA SER A 280 14.85 -5.07 4.88
C SER A 280 15.68 -6.12 4.14
N LYS A 281 15.60 -7.39 4.57
CA LYS A 281 16.34 -8.50 3.97
C LYS A 281 15.96 -8.73 2.50
N ILE A 282 14.68 -8.78 2.19
CA ILE A 282 14.19 -9.04 0.83
C ILE A 282 14.61 -7.91 -0.11
N ASN A 283 14.51 -6.64 0.31
CA ASN A 283 14.95 -5.52 -0.53
C ASN A 283 16.45 -5.61 -0.85
N GLN A 284 17.30 -6.03 0.09
CA GLN A 284 18.73 -6.25 -0.16
C GLN A 284 18.98 -7.40 -1.13
N GLU A 285 18.31 -8.53 -0.93
CA GLU A 285 18.42 -9.70 -1.81
C GLU A 285 17.92 -9.37 -3.24
N ASP A 286 16.84 -8.61 -3.36
CA ASP A 286 16.25 -8.24 -4.64
C ASP A 286 17.12 -7.21 -5.39
N LEU A 287 17.75 -6.26 -4.67
CA LEU A 287 18.77 -5.39 -5.27
C LEU A 287 19.93 -6.23 -5.85
N GLN A 288 20.45 -7.19 -5.10
CA GLN A 288 21.52 -8.07 -5.58
C GLN A 288 21.10 -8.89 -6.80
N ARG A 289 19.85 -9.35 -6.83
CA ARG A 289 19.27 -10.09 -7.97
C ARG A 289 19.15 -9.20 -9.21
N ILE A 290 18.68 -7.97 -9.04
CA ILE A 290 18.57 -6.98 -10.12
C ILE A 290 19.96 -6.66 -10.69
N VAL A 291 20.94 -6.35 -9.85
CA VAL A 291 22.34 -6.09 -10.24
C VAL A 291 22.94 -7.30 -10.97
N SER A 292 22.79 -8.50 -10.42
CA SER A 292 23.33 -9.75 -10.98
C SER A 292 22.68 -10.11 -12.33
N SER A 293 21.53 -9.57 -12.66
CA SER A 293 20.90 -9.77 -13.96
C SER A 293 21.68 -9.17 -15.14
N GLY A 294 22.56 -8.20 -14.86
CA GLY A 294 23.34 -7.45 -15.86
C GLY A 294 22.49 -6.57 -16.78
N LYS A 295 21.19 -6.39 -16.50
CA LYS A 295 20.25 -5.64 -17.33
C LYS A 295 20.10 -4.18 -16.97
N VAL A 296 20.58 -3.79 -15.78
CA VAL A 296 20.32 -2.49 -15.19
C VAL A 296 21.62 -1.77 -14.87
N GLN A 297 21.73 -0.54 -15.32
CA GLN A 297 22.75 0.38 -14.88
C GLN A 297 22.31 1.01 -13.55
N VAL A 298 23.02 0.74 -12.49
CA VAL A 298 22.71 1.25 -11.16
C VAL A 298 23.53 2.48 -10.84
N HIS A 299 22.88 3.55 -10.41
CA HIS A 299 23.50 4.74 -9.85
C HIS A 299 23.13 4.85 -8.36
N HIS A 300 24.13 5.03 -7.52
CA HIS A 300 23.94 5.32 -6.11
C HIS A 300 24.05 6.83 -5.90
N GLN A 301 22.94 7.46 -5.49
CA GLN A 301 22.91 8.89 -5.23
C GLN A 301 23.89 9.26 -4.12
N SER A 302 24.79 10.21 -4.41
CA SER A 302 25.67 10.81 -3.41
C SER A 302 24.94 11.84 -2.55
N GLU A 303 25.50 12.23 -1.41
CA GLU A 303 24.91 13.27 -0.56
C GLU A 303 24.84 14.63 -1.28
N ALA A 304 25.78 14.98 -2.15
CA ALA A 304 25.74 16.21 -2.92
C ALA A 304 24.59 16.22 -3.92
N GLU A 305 24.36 15.11 -4.63
CA GLU A 305 23.23 14.94 -5.56
C GLU A 305 21.89 14.97 -4.80
N LYS A 306 21.82 14.33 -3.64
CA LYS A 306 20.65 14.37 -2.76
C LYS A 306 20.32 15.81 -2.32
N GLU A 307 21.32 16.59 -1.94
CA GLU A 307 21.13 18.00 -1.59
C GLU A 307 20.53 18.81 -2.76
N GLU A 308 20.92 18.50 -4.00
CA GLU A 308 20.33 19.15 -5.18
C GLU A 308 18.87 18.75 -5.37
N TRP A 309 18.54 17.46 -5.18
CA TRP A 309 17.15 16.99 -5.27
C TRP A 309 16.26 17.61 -4.16
N VAL A 310 16.79 17.79 -2.96
CA VAL A 310 16.07 18.41 -1.84
C VAL A 310 15.77 19.90 -2.07
N ARG A 311 16.57 20.61 -2.89
CA ARG A 311 16.40 22.05 -3.15
C ARG A 311 15.25 22.37 -4.11
N VAL A 312 14.76 21.40 -4.88
CA VAL A 312 13.67 21.58 -5.84
C VAL A 312 12.30 21.40 -5.19
#